data_402ca88714ffb94f3c2da2b88ba51ae2
#
_entry.id   402ca88714ffb94f3c2da2b88ba51ae2
#
_cell.length_a   1.000
_cell.length_b   1.000
_cell.length_c   1.000
_cell.angle_alpha   90.00
_cell.angle_beta   90.00
_cell.angle_gamma   90.00
#
_symmetry.space_group_name_H-M   'P 1'
#
loop_
_entity.id
_entity.type
_entity.pdbx_description
1 polymer ?
#
loop_
_entity_poly.entity_id
_entity_poly.type
_entity_poly.pdbx_seq_one_letter_code
_entity_poly.pdbx_strand_id
1 'polypeptide(L)'
;NLPQALRQRSAVELARERGTGEEIIRILDADEARAHVNATNVHSGIFFAPSAVVDPGKMVRGLAKAVERKGGTIVEGTTALSISTGKVVCVEGVVSADVIVQATEGYTRDIKGKKLDLLPVYSRMIATEPLTDSQISEIGLADRPTFNDGRYIVIYGQRTSDNRIAFGGQGNPPYLYGSRIDSAVESNLHSHKVVWENLVNLLPQLKD
;
A
#
# COMPACT_ATOMS: atom_id res chain seq x y z
N ASN A 1 19.36 0.23 7.40
CA ASN A 1 20.81 0.12 7.32
C ASN A 1 21.43 1.36 6.66
N LEU A 2 22.76 1.52 6.70
CA LEU A 2 23.46 2.70 6.18
C LEU A 2 23.15 3.00 4.69
N PRO A 3 23.16 2.05 3.76
CA PRO A 3 22.74 2.29 2.38
C PRO A 3 21.32 2.85 2.23
N GLN A 4 20.38 2.42 3.07
CA GLN A 4 19.01 3.00 3.09
C GLN A 4 19.06 4.46 3.54
N ALA A 5 19.78 4.77 4.61
CA ALA A 5 19.91 6.14 5.11
C ALA A 5 20.56 7.07 4.08
N LEU A 6 21.57 6.61 3.37
CA LEU A 6 22.22 7.40 2.30
C LEU A 6 21.27 7.70 1.14
N ARG A 7 20.49 6.69 0.68
CA ARG A 7 19.48 6.92 -0.37
C ARG A 7 18.41 7.92 0.06
N GLN A 8 17.96 7.82 1.31
CA GLN A 8 16.98 8.75 1.87
C GLN A 8 17.53 10.20 1.90
N ARG A 9 18.77 10.37 2.31
CA ARG A 9 19.42 11.68 2.31
C ARG A 9 19.48 12.28 0.90
N SER A 10 19.95 11.52 -0.08
CA SER A 10 19.99 11.97 -1.48
C SER A 10 18.61 12.30 -2.03
N ALA A 11 17.55 11.58 -1.63
CA ALA A 11 16.19 11.89 -2.05
C ALA A 11 15.70 13.24 -1.48
N VAL A 12 16.03 13.55 -0.23
CA VAL A 12 15.69 14.85 0.40
C VAL A 12 16.50 16.00 -0.23
N GLU A 13 17.80 15.79 -0.47
CA GLU A 13 18.66 16.78 -1.15
C GLU A 13 18.11 17.13 -2.54
N LEU A 14 17.76 16.11 -3.33
CA LEU A 14 17.15 16.31 -4.65
C LEU A 14 15.78 17.04 -4.58
N ALA A 15 14.97 16.75 -3.56
CA ALA A 15 13.70 17.45 -3.35
C ALA A 15 13.94 18.96 -3.03
N ARG A 16 14.94 19.26 -2.19
CA ARG A 16 15.35 20.64 -1.88
C ARG A 16 15.86 21.41 -3.11
N GLU A 17 16.68 20.77 -3.93
CA GLU A 17 17.15 21.34 -5.20
C GLU A 17 15.99 21.70 -6.15
N ARG A 18 14.87 20.97 -6.04
CA ARG A 18 13.62 21.22 -6.78
C ARG A 18 12.67 22.21 -6.11
N GLY A 19 13.11 22.87 -5.04
CA GLY A 19 12.33 23.87 -4.33
C GLY A 19 11.35 23.34 -3.29
N THR A 20 11.45 22.05 -2.89
CA THR A 20 10.62 21.52 -1.80
C THR A 20 11.21 21.93 -0.45
N GLY A 21 10.43 22.65 0.36
CA GLY A 21 10.85 23.16 1.66
C GLY A 21 10.94 22.10 2.76
N GLU A 22 11.61 22.42 3.85
CA GLU A 22 11.78 21.52 5.00
C GLU A 22 10.48 21.22 5.74
N GLU A 23 9.50 22.09 5.64
CA GLU A 23 8.14 21.90 6.16
C GLU A 23 7.41 20.75 5.44
N ILE A 24 7.82 20.43 4.21
CA ILE A 24 7.24 19.34 3.40
C ILE A 24 8.04 18.05 3.57
N ILE A 25 9.39 18.14 3.43
CA ILE A 25 10.26 16.97 3.51
C ILE A 25 11.55 17.32 4.24
N ARG A 26 11.90 16.53 5.25
CA ARG A 26 13.14 16.72 6.01
C ARG A 26 13.71 15.40 6.51
N ILE A 27 15.02 15.41 6.74
CA ILE A 27 15.68 14.31 7.45
C ILE A 27 15.39 14.46 8.95
N LEU A 28 15.09 13.32 9.56
CA LEU A 28 15.06 13.14 11.00
C LEU A 28 16.37 12.47 11.44
N ASP A 29 16.92 12.86 12.57
CA ASP A 29 17.94 12.05 13.22
C ASP A 29 17.34 10.74 13.79
N ALA A 30 18.20 9.91 14.40
CA ALA A 30 17.75 8.60 14.86
C ALA A 30 16.75 8.69 16.04
N ASP A 31 16.88 9.69 16.89
CA ASP A 31 16.02 9.84 18.06
C ASP A 31 14.68 10.47 17.68
N GLU A 32 14.69 11.48 16.82
CA GLU A 32 13.50 12.05 16.20
C GLU A 32 12.69 10.97 15.46
N ALA A 33 13.36 10.13 14.66
CA ALA A 33 12.69 9.06 13.91
C ALA A 33 12.08 8.01 14.85
N ARG A 34 12.77 7.64 15.95
CA ARG A 34 12.24 6.73 16.98
C ARG A 34 11.07 7.31 17.75
N ALA A 35 11.02 8.62 17.95
CA ALA A 35 9.88 9.28 18.58
C ALA A 35 8.58 9.08 17.78
N HIS A 36 8.67 9.01 16.46
CA HIS A 36 7.52 8.71 15.59
C HIS A 36 7.25 7.20 15.48
N VAL A 37 8.29 6.39 15.33
CA VAL A 37 8.21 4.93 15.24
C VAL A 37 9.41 4.32 15.94
N ASN A 38 9.21 3.73 17.11
CA ASN A 38 10.29 3.16 17.94
C ASN A 38 10.77 1.80 17.40
N ALA A 39 11.29 1.86 16.17
CA ALA A 39 11.80 0.72 15.44
C ALA A 39 13.24 0.36 15.81
N THR A 40 13.65 -0.87 15.50
CA THR A 40 15.04 -1.32 15.66
C THR A 40 15.96 -0.78 14.59
N ASN A 41 17.24 -0.60 14.92
CA ASN A 41 18.31 -0.25 13.98
C ASN A 41 18.05 1.02 13.17
N VAL A 42 17.40 2.03 13.77
CA VAL A 42 17.15 3.32 13.13
C VAL A 42 18.45 4.14 13.10
N HIS A 43 18.86 4.53 11.89
CA HIS A 43 20.00 5.44 11.67
C HIS A 43 19.56 6.88 11.39
N SER A 44 18.44 7.03 10.71
CA SER A 44 17.78 8.30 10.37
C SER A 44 16.39 8.01 9.84
N GLY A 45 15.58 9.04 9.65
CA GLY A 45 14.28 8.96 9.00
C GLY A 45 14.09 10.06 7.97
N ILE A 46 13.02 9.94 7.18
CA ILE A 46 12.47 11.06 6.41
C ILE A 46 11.10 11.36 6.98
N PHE A 47 10.86 12.60 7.33
CA PHE A 47 9.52 13.10 7.55
C PHE A 47 8.99 13.70 6.26
N PHE A 48 7.78 13.25 5.85
CA PHE A 48 7.08 13.77 4.69
C PHE A 48 5.67 14.19 5.10
N ALA A 49 5.46 15.51 5.23
CA ALA A 49 4.24 16.08 5.77
C ALA A 49 2.97 15.76 4.96
N PRO A 50 2.97 15.77 3.60
CA PRO A 50 1.79 15.46 2.80
C PRO A 50 1.40 13.97 2.79
N SER A 51 1.54 13.28 3.91
CA SER A 51 1.12 11.90 4.09
C SER A 51 -0.13 11.82 4.95
N ALA A 52 -0.98 10.82 4.70
CA ALA A 52 -2.17 10.60 5.49
C ALA A 52 -2.44 9.10 5.68
N VAL A 53 -2.97 8.77 6.86
CA VAL A 53 -3.55 7.45 7.13
C VAL A 53 -4.96 7.42 6.56
N VAL A 54 -5.25 6.40 5.77
CA VAL A 54 -6.58 6.20 5.18
C VAL A 54 -7.08 4.78 5.42
N ASP A 55 -8.40 4.64 5.46
CA ASP A 55 -9.07 3.35 5.26
C ASP A 55 -9.38 3.22 3.76
N PRO A 56 -8.66 2.36 3.01
CA PRO A 56 -8.83 2.27 1.56
C PRO A 56 -10.27 1.91 1.14
N GLY A 57 -10.91 1.02 1.90
CA GLY A 57 -12.28 0.60 1.62
C GLY A 57 -13.30 1.73 1.78
N LYS A 58 -13.15 2.55 2.84
CA LYS A 58 -14.02 3.73 3.03
C LYS A 58 -13.74 4.79 1.97
N MET A 59 -12.48 5.00 1.62
CA MET A 59 -12.09 5.96 0.59
C MET A 59 -12.71 5.60 -0.77
N VAL A 60 -12.58 4.36 -1.22
CA VAL A 60 -13.13 3.89 -2.51
C VAL A 60 -14.66 4.00 -2.52
N ARG A 61 -15.33 3.55 -1.45
CA ARG A 61 -16.80 3.67 -1.34
C ARG A 61 -17.25 5.14 -1.30
N GLY A 62 -16.48 6.00 -0.63
CA GLY A 62 -16.76 7.45 -0.61
C GLY A 62 -16.62 8.09 -1.98
N LEU A 63 -15.59 7.68 -2.74
CA LEU A 63 -15.36 8.13 -4.11
C LEU A 63 -16.46 7.65 -5.05
N ALA A 64 -16.89 6.39 -4.97
CA ALA A 64 -17.99 5.84 -5.74
C ALA A 64 -19.28 6.66 -5.53
N LYS A 65 -19.66 6.91 -4.26
CA LYS A 65 -20.80 7.78 -3.94
C LYS A 65 -20.65 9.20 -4.50
N ALA A 66 -19.43 9.74 -4.56
CA ALA A 66 -19.19 11.07 -5.13
C ALA A 66 -19.39 11.07 -6.66
N VAL A 67 -18.99 10.02 -7.35
CA VAL A 67 -19.23 9.82 -8.78
C VAL A 67 -20.74 9.78 -9.07
N GLU A 68 -21.48 8.97 -8.33
CA GLU A 68 -22.94 8.85 -8.48
C GLU A 68 -23.65 10.19 -8.21
N ARG A 69 -23.27 10.93 -7.16
CA ARG A 69 -23.83 12.26 -6.90
C ARG A 69 -23.57 13.28 -8.03
N LYS A 70 -22.53 13.06 -8.81
CA LYS A 70 -22.21 13.88 -9.99
C LYS A 70 -22.88 13.39 -11.27
N GLY A 71 -23.78 12.40 -11.18
CA GLY A 71 -24.53 11.85 -12.30
C GLY A 71 -23.83 10.73 -13.05
N GLY A 72 -22.69 10.24 -12.54
CA GLY A 72 -22.05 9.04 -13.07
C GLY A 72 -22.84 7.78 -12.69
N THR A 73 -22.82 6.79 -13.56
CA THR A 73 -23.41 5.48 -13.29
C THR A 73 -22.31 4.48 -12.97
N ILE A 74 -22.44 3.75 -11.86
CA ILE A 74 -21.56 2.65 -11.51
C ILE A 74 -22.36 1.34 -11.64
N VAL A 75 -21.83 0.40 -12.41
CA VAL A 75 -22.44 -0.92 -12.59
C VAL A 75 -21.49 -1.96 -12.02
N GLU A 76 -21.91 -2.64 -10.99
CA GLU A 76 -21.19 -3.74 -10.36
C GLU A 76 -21.65 -5.10 -10.92
N GLY A 77 -20.85 -6.15 -10.70
CA GLY A 77 -21.17 -7.50 -11.16
C GLY A 77 -21.12 -7.68 -12.69
N THR A 78 -20.64 -6.70 -13.42
CA THR A 78 -20.58 -6.70 -14.88
C THR A 78 -19.13 -6.92 -15.35
N THR A 79 -18.84 -8.16 -15.77
CA THR A 79 -17.48 -8.57 -16.15
C THR A 79 -17.16 -8.20 -17.59
N ALA A 80 -16.13 -7.38 -17.80
CA ALA A 80 -15.60 -7.07 -19.12
C ALA A 80 -14.78 -8.25 -19.67
N LEU A 81 -15.19 -8.75 -20.83
CA LEU A 81 -14.55 -9.88 -21.53
C LEU A 81 -13.53 -9.42 -22.58
N SER A 82 -13.85 -8.35 -23.29
CA SER A 82 -12.94 -7.75 -24.28
C SER A 82 -13.19 -6.26 -24.43
N ILE A 83 -12.15 -5.53 -24.79
CA ILE A 83 -12.16 -4.09 -25.03
C ILE A 83 -11.59 -3.81 -26.40
N SER A 84 -12.28 -2.95 -27.16
CA SER A 84 -11.85 -2.42 -28.43
C SER A 84 -12.26 -0.95 -28.54
N THR A 85 -11.82 -0.25 -29.59
CA THR A 85 -12.19 1.15 -29.81
C THR A 85 -13.70 1.31 -29.79
N GLY A 86 -14.22 2.17 -28.93
CA GLY A 86 -15.63 2.50 -28.80
C GLY A 86 -16.52 1.39 -28.21
N LYS A 87 -15.96 0.23 -27.76
CA LYS A 87 -16.76 -0.93 -27.37
C LYS A 87 -16.13 -1.76 -26.27
N VAL A 88 -16.94 -2.10 -25.26
CA VAL A 88 -16.63 -3.08 -24.24
C VAL A 88 -17.66 -4.20 -24.30
N VAL A 89 -17.21 -5.44 -24.49
CA VAL A 89 -18.07 -6.63 -24.44
C VAL A 89 -18.04 -7.16 -23.01
N CYS A 90 -19.20 -7.27 -22.39
CA CYS A 90 -19.40 -7.83 -21.06
C CYS A 90 -20.15 -9.16 -21.16
N VAL A 91 -20.24 -9.87 -20.02
CA VAL A 91 -21.06 -11.11 -19.95
C VAL A 91 -22.52 -10.79 -20.24
N GLU A 92 -23.03 -9.68 -19.71
CA GLU A 92 -24.45 -9.30 -19.77
C GLU A 92 -24.82 -8.52 -21.03
N GLY A 93 -23.84 -8.07 -21.82
CA GLY A 93 -24.10 -7.29 -23.02
C GLY A 93 -22.91 -6.48 -23.50
N VAL A 94 -23.21 -5.41 -24.22
CA VAL A 94 -22.20 -4.55 -24.84
C VAL A 94 -22.40 -3.09 -24.41
N VAL A 95 -21.32 -2.45 -23.97
CA VAL A 95 -21.26 -1.01 -23.71
C VAL A 95 -20.54 -0.32 -24.86
N SER A 96 -21.13 0.74 -25.38
CA SER A 96 -20.50 1.59 -26.43
C SER A 96 -20.29 2.98 -25.86
N ALA A 97 -19.12 3.58 -26.15
CA ALA A 97 -18.79 4.94 -25.75
C ALA A 97 -17.73 5.52 -26.71
N ASP A 98 -17.71 6.84 -26.87
CA ASP A 98 -16.71 7.53 -27.68
C ASP A 98 -15.31 7.40 -27.11
N VAL A 99 -15.20 7.38 -25.77
CA VAL A 99 -13.94 7.21 -25.05
C VAL A 99 -14.07 6.08 -24.04
N ILE A 100 -13.14 5.15 -24.05
CA ILE A 100 -13.05 4.05 -23.11
C ILE A 100 -11.74 4.18 -22.32
N VAL A 101 -11.84 4.29 -20.98
CA VAL A 101 -10.70 4.28 -20.09
C VAL A 101 -10.59 2.92 -19.43
N GLN A 102 -9.54 2.16 -19.77
CA GLN A 102 -9.24 0.90 -19.12
C GLN A 102 -8.45 1.16 -17.83
N ALA A 103 -9.06 0.92 -16.68
CA ALA A 103 -8.46 1.05 -15.36
C ALA A 103 -8.66 -0.25 -14.55
N THR A 104 -8.27 -1.38 -15.13
CA THR A 104 -8.58 -2.73 -14.65
C THR A 104 -7.47 -3.36 -13.83
N GLU A 105 -6.40 -2.61 -13.55
CA GLU A 105 -5.28 -2.98 -12.68
C GLU A 105 -4.84 -4.45 -12.91
N GLY A 106 -4.63 -5.24 -11.87
CA GLY A 106 -4.23 -6.65 -11.95
C GLY A 106 -5.20 -7.55 -12.72
N TYR A 107 -6.49 -7.21 -12.73
CA TYR A 107 -7.51 -7.96 -13.49
C TYR A 107 -7.44 -7.75 -15.00
N THR A 108 -6.59 -6.85 -15.49
CA THR A 108 -6.33 -6.66 -16.93
C THR A 108 -6.03 -7.97 -17.64
N ARG A 109 -5.34 -8.89 -16.97
CA ARG A 109 -4.98 -10.20 -17.52
C ARG A 109 -6.19 -11.07 -17.94
N ASP A 110 -7.36 -10.84 -17.35
CA ASP A 110 -8.58 -11.63 -17.63
C ASP A 110 -9.33 -11.11 -18.85
N ILE A 111 -8.94 -9.95 -19.37
CA ILE A 111 -9.46 -9.39 -20.63
C ILE A 111 -8.81 -10.12 -21.80
N LYS A 112 -9.62 -10.49 -22.79
CA LYS A 112 -9.17 -11.21 -24.01
C LYS A 112 -7.94 -10.52 -24.65
N GLY A 113 -6.88 -11.29 -24.83
CA GLY A 113 -5.62 -10.83 -25.45
C GLY A 113 -4.65 -10.11 -24.50
N LYS A 114 -5.01 -9.91 -23.23
CA LYS A 114 -4.25 -9.12 -22.24
C LYS A 114 -3.51 -9.96 -21.18
N LYS A 115 -3.52 -11.27 -21.31
CA LYS A 115 -3.03 -12.20 -20.28
C LYS A 115 -1.57 -11.96 -19.87
N LEU A 116 -0.74 -11.51 -20.78
CA LEU A 116 0.71 -11.29 -20.56
C LEU A 116 1.11 -9.80 -20.52
N ASP A 117 0.13 -8.87 -20.51
CA ASP A 117 0.41 -7.44 -20.52
C ASP A 117 1.01 -6.95 -19.17
N LEU A 118 0.79 -7.72 -18.08
CA LEU A 118 1.32 -7.39 -16.76
C LEU A 118 1.70 -8.63 -15.95
N LEU A 119 2.58 -8.41 -14.99
CA LEU A 119 2.97 -9.39 -13.98
C LEU A 119 2.27 -9.04 -12.66
N PRO A 120 1.32 -9.87 -12.17
CA PRO A 120 0.71 -9.64 -10.87
C PRO A 120 1.75 -9.83 -9.75
N VAL A 121 1.97 -8.80 -8.95
CA VAL A 121 2.84 -8.82 -7.78
C VAL A 121 2.01 -8.58 -6.54
N TYR A 122 1.89 -9.59 -5.68
CA TYR A 122 1.09 -9.49 -4.47
C TYR A 122 1.85 -8.81 -3.35
N SER A 123 1.23 -7.81 -2.75
CA SER A 123 1.60 -7.30 -1.44
C SER A 123 0.70 -7.92 -0.38
N ARG A 124 1.29 -8.51 0.64
CA ARG A 124 0.55 -9.16 1.73
C ARG A 124 0.37 -8.21 2.88
N MET A 125 -0.76 -8.29 3.54
CA MET A 125 -1.04 -7.52 4.74
C MET A 125 -1.46 -8.44 5.88
N ILE A 126 -1.06 -8.03 7.07
CA ILE A 126 -1.54 -8.57 8.35
C ILE A 126 -2.06 -7.40 9.19
N ALA A 127 -2.86 -7.70 10.18
CA ALA A 127 -3.23 -6.77 11.23
C ALA A 127 -3.01 -7.46 12.59
N THR A 128 -2.49 -6.71 13.55
CA THR A 128 -2.39 -7.20 14.93
C THR A 128 -3.77 -7.27 15.55
N GLU A 129 -3.89 -7.90 16.72
CA GLU A 129 -4.99 -7.61 17.63
C GLU A 129 -4.96 -6.11 18.02
N PRO A 130 -6.08 -5.56 18.51
CA PRO A 130 -6.07 -4.20 19.04
C PRO A 130 -5.06 -4.05 20.17
N LEU A 131 -4.18 -3.05 20.05
CA LEU A 131 -3.15 -2.76 21.03
C LEU A 131 -3.69 -1.82 22.11
N THR A 132 -3.16 -1.96 23.31
CA THR A 132 -3.41 -1.04 24.42
C THR A 132 -2.72 0.31 24.17
N ASP A 133 -3.20 1.37 24.84
CA ASP A 133 -2.56 2.69 24.75
C ASP A 133 -1.10 2.67 25.22
N SER A 134 -0.78 1.80 26.20
CA SER A 134 0.60 1.59 26.66
C SER A 134 1.48 1.04 25.54
N GLN A 135 1.03 -0.01 24.84
CA GLN A 135 1.77 -0.59 23.72
C GLN A 135 1.93 0.41 22.57
N ILE A 136 0.87 1.16 22.26
CA ILE A 136 0.94 2.22 21.24
C ILE A 136 1.96 3.30 21.61
N SER A 137 2.00 3.71 22.88
CA SER A 137 2.97 4.69 23.37
C SER A 137 4.41 4.16 23.27
N GLU A 138 4.61 2.88 23.60
CA GLU A 138 5.93 2.24 23.54
C GLU A 138 6.47 2.13 22.10
N ILE A 139 5.62 1.80 21.14
CA ILE A 139 6.00 1.70 19.72
C ILE A 139 6.03 3.06 18.99
N GLY A 140 5.59 4.16 19.64
CA GLY A 140 5.74 5.52 19.13
C GLY A 140 4.70 5.95 18.08
N LEU A 141 3.64 5.19 17.84
CA LEU A 141 2.61 5.49 16.82
C LEU A 141 1.45 6.37 17.34
N ALA A 142 1.71 7.24 18.33
CA ALA A 142 0.68 8.09 18.92
C ALA A 142 0.04 9.04 17.88
N ASP A 143 0.86 9.70 17.07
CA ASP A 143 0.44 10.66 16.03
C ASP A 143 -0.06 9.98 14.73
N ARG A 144 -0.13 8.64 14.73
CA ARG A 144 -0.63 7.83 13.61
C ARG A 144 0.09 8.10 12.27
N PRO A 145 1.44 8.14 12.23
CA PRO A 145 2.12 8.22 10.96
C PRO A 145 1.93 6.94 10.14
N THR A 146 1.96 7.05 8.82
CA THR A 146 2.33 5.92 7.97
C THR A 146 3.84 5.77 7.98
N PHE A 147 4.34 4.55 7.92
CA PHE A 147 5.78 4.32 7.95
C PHE A 147 6.23 3.23 6.98
N ASN A 148 7.46 3.33 6.54
CA ASN A 148 8.22 2.32 5.83
C ASN A 148 9.71 2.44 6.22
N ASP A 149 10.51 1.44 5.92
CA ASP A 149 11.93 1.45 6.26
C ASP A 149 12.87 1.73 5.08
N GLY A 150 12.32 2.11 3.93
CA GLY A 150 13.08 2.47 2.73
C GLY A 150 13.84 1.32 2.07
N ARG A 151 13.50 0.05 2.34
CA ARG A 151 14.05 -1.11 1.61
C ARG A 151 13.45 -1.22 0.20
N TYR A 152 14.14 -1.90 -0.71
CA TYR A 152 13.63 -2.13 -2.08
C TYR A 152 12.41 -3.06 -2.12
N ILE A 153 12.43 -4.11 -1.32
CA ILE A 153 11.24 -4.94 -1.07
C ILE A 153 10.44 -4.26 0.00
N VAL A 154 9.57 -3.35 -0.41
CA VAL A 154 8.86 -2.41 0.45
C VAL A 154 8.08 -3.13 1.54
N ILE A 155 8.26 -2.66 2.78
CA ILE A 155 7.32 -2.86 3.88
C ILE A 155 6.68 -1.53 4.22
N TYR A 156 5.46 -1.56 4.71
CA TYR A 156 4.73 -0.36 5.11
C TYR A 156 3.75 -0.69 6.23
N GLY A 157 3.46 0.30 7.03
CA GLY A 157 2.54 0.14 8.15
C GLY A 157 1.82 1.41 8.53
N GLN A 158 0.71 1.22 9.24
CA GLN A 158 -0.04 2.29 9.85
C GLN A 158 -0.83 1.77 11.05
N ARG A 159 -1.15 2.67 11.98
CA ARG A 159 -2.12 2.40 13.06
C ARG A 159 -3.53 2.62 12.55
N THR A 160 -4.39 1.63 12.70
CA THR A 160 -5.83 1.70 12.36
C THR A 160 -6.62 2.49 13.39
N SER A 161 -7.89 2.80 13.08
CA SER A 161 -8.77 3.53 14.00
C SER A 161 -9.11 2.76 15.28
N ASP A 162 -9.02 1.43 15.25
CA ASP A 162 -9.26 0.52 16.36
C ASP A 162 -7.95 0.00 17.01
N ASN A 163 -6.85 0.78 16.89
CA ASN A 163 -5.57 0.53 17.52
C ASN A 163 -4.85 -0.76 17.09
N ARG A 164 -5.08 -1.26 15.90
CA ARG A 164 -4.27 -2.32 15.30
C ARG A 164 -3.11 -1.72 14.50
N ILE A 165 -2.07 -2.49 14.32
CA ILE A 165 -1.06 -2.18 13.31
C ILE A 165 -1.42 -2.97 12.06
N ALA A 166 -1.89 -2.27 11.03
CA ALA A 166 -1.97 -2.81 9.68
C ALA A 166 -0.59 -2.71 9.05
N PHE A 167 0.01 -3.85 8.74
CA PHE A 167 1.38 -3.93 8.23
C PHE A 167 1.42 -4.79 6.97
N GLY A 168 2.05 -4.27 5.94
CA GLY A 168 2.14 -4.89 4.65
C GLY A 168 3.57 -5.01 4.15
N GLY A 169 3.76 -5.95 3.24
CA GLY A 169 5.02 -6.16 2.57
C GLY A 169 4.93 -7.24 1.52
N GLN A 170 5.99 -7.39 0.76
CA GLN A 170 6.08 -8.44 -0.22
C GLN A 170 6.31 -9.77 0.52
N GLY A 171 5.28 -10.63 0.54
CA GLY A 171 5.45 -12.04 0.87
C GLY A 171 6.25 -12.71 -0.26
N ASN A 172 6.88 -13.83 0.00
CA ASN A 172 7.81 -14.51 -0.92
C ASN A 172 7.11 -15.52 -1.87
N PRO A 173 6.14 -15.12 -2.73
CA PRO A 173 5.57 -16.00 -3.73
C PRO A 173 6.38 -15.94 -5.02
N PRO A 174 6.40 -17.00 -5.82
CA PRO A 174 6.85 -16.91 -7.19
C PRO A 174 5.90 -16.02 -8.00
N TYR A 175 6.44 -15.05 -8.71
CA TYR A 175 5.68 -14.19 -9.61
C TYR A 175 5.82 -14.71 -11.03
N LEU A 176 4.70 -15.05 -11.66
CA LEU A 176 4.68 -15.62 -13.02
C LEU A 176 3.70 -14.85 -13.90
N TYR A 177 4.14 -14.46 -15.09
CA TYR A 177 3.25 -13.89 -16.09
C TYR A 177 2.09 -14.85 -16.39
N GLY A 178 0.88 -14.30 -16.47
CA GLY A 178 -0.32 -15.09 -16.69
C GLY A 178 -0.79 -15.92 -15.50
N SER A 179 -0.17 -15.79 -14.32
CA SER A 179 -0.67 -16.42 -13.09
C SER A 179 -2.04 -15.84 -12.72
N ARG A 180 -2.90 -16.67 -12.14
CA ARG A 180 -4.25 -16.25 -11.73
C ARG A 180 -4.16 -15.24 -10.58
N ILE A 181 -5.08 -14.27 -10.61
CA ILE A 181 -5.41 -13.48 -9.43
C ILE A 181 -6.51 -14.26 -8.70
N ASP A 182 -6.15 -14.78 -7.52
CA ASP A 182 -7.01 -15.73 -6.80
C ASP A 182 -6.99 -15.40 -5.31
N SER A 183 -8.15 -15.35 -4.68
CA SER A 183 -8.29 -15.15 -3.23
C SER A 183 -7.62 -16.27 -2.41
N ALA A 184 -7.44 -17.46 -2.95
CA ALA A 184 -6.68 -18.52 -2.29
C ALA A 184 -5.21 -18.12 -2.00
N VAL A 185 -4.69 -17.15 -2.76
CA VAL A 185 -3.37 -16.55 -2.49
C VAL A 185 -3.37 -15.79 -1.17
N GLU A 186 -4.52 -15.22 -0.74
CA GLU A 186 -4.68 -14.45 0.50
C GLU A 186 -4.55 -15.32 1.76
N SER A 187 -4.85 -16.62 1.66
CA SER A 187 -4.77 -17.57 2.78
C SER A 187 -3.41 -18.27 2.94
N ASN A 188 -2.37 -17.80 2.24
CA ASN A 188 -1.04 -18.40 2.32
C ASN A 188 -0.34 -18.06 3.65
N LEU A 189 -0.41 -18.97 4.61
CA LEU A 189 0.15 -18.83 5.95
C LEU A 189 1.67 -18.57 5.95
N HIS A 190 2.42 -19.15 5.00
CA HIS A 190 3.85 -18.90 4.90
C HIS A 190 4.15 -17.44 4.57
N SER A 191 3.44 -16.86 3.61
CA SER A 191 3.59 -15.45 3.26
C SER A 191 3.22 -14.52 4.42
N HIS A 192 2.15 -14.83 5.17
CA HIS A 192 1.77 -14.07 6.36
C HIS A 192 2.83 -14.16 7.45
N LYS A 193 3.42 -15.34 7.67
CA LYS A 193 4.52 -15.53 8.61
C LYS A 193 5.72 -14.65 8.27
N VAL A 194 6.12 -14.58 6.99
CA VAL A 194 7.20 -13.69 6.54
C VAL A 194 6.90 -12.22 6.83
N VAL A 195 5.66 -11.78 6.61
CA VAL A 195 5.25 -10.40 6.92
C VAL A 195 5.26 -10.15 8.42
N TRP A 196 4.77 -11.12 9.23
CA TRP A 196 4.82 -11.05 10.69
C TRP A 196 6.26 -10.97 11.23
N GLU A 197 7.16 -11.82 10.73
CA GLU A 197 8.58 -11.80 11.11
C GLU A 197 9.23 -10.44 10.78
N ASN A 198 8.89 -9.82 9.66
CA ASN A 198 9.34 -8.47 9.34
C ASN A 198 8.80 -7.43 10.32
N LEU A 199 7.53 -7.53 10.73
CA LEU A 199 6.93 -6.63 11.70
C LEU A 199 7.62 -6.74 13.07
N VAL A 200 7.77 -7.94 13.61
CA VAL A 200 8.38 -8.13 14.94
C VAL A 200 9.88 -7.88 14.95
N ASN A 201 10.56 -8.02 13.82
CA ASN A 201 11.95 -7.60 13.67
C ASN A 201 12.09 -6.08 13.66
N LEU A 202 11.12 -5.37 13.13
CA LEU A 202 11.07 -3.90 13.12
C LEU A 202 10.62 -3.36 14.48
N LEU A 203 9.58 -3.94 15.05
CA LEU A 203 8.93 -3.55 16.31
C LEU A 203 8.88 -4.76 17.27
N PRO A 204 10.02 -5.10 17.93
CA PRO A 204 10.10 -6.27 18.81
C PRO A 204 9.18 -6.19 20.03
N GLN A 205 8.66 -5.01 20.38
CA GLN A 205 7.66 -4.77 21.42
C GLN A 205 6.33 -5.51 21.14
N LEU A 206 6.11 -5.96 19.90
CA LEU A 206 4.91 -6.70 19.47
C LEU A 206 5.10 -8.23 19.52
N LYS A 207 6.16 -8.73 20.14
CA LYS A 207 6.53 -10.14 20.08
C LYS A 207 5.74 -11.03 21.05
N ASP A 208 5.14 -10.44 22.07
CA ASP A 208 4.43 -11.12 23.18
C ASP A 208 2.91 -11.03 22.99
#